data_e3b44095f2d2d970b6ff717be08ccb1f
#
_entry.id   e3b44095f2d2d970b6ff717be08ccb1f
#
_cell.length_a   1.000
_cell.length_b   1.000
_cell.length_c   1.000
_cell.angle_alpha   90.00
_cell.angle_beta   90.00
_cell.angle_gamma   90.00
#
_symmetry.space_group_name_H-M   'P 1'
#
loop_
_entity.id
_entity.type
_entity.pdbx_description
1 polymer ?
#
loop_
_entity_poly.entity_id
_entity_poly.type
_entity_poly.pdbx_seq_one_letter_code
_entity_poly.pdbx_strand_id
1 'polypeptide(L)'
;MDQTAKRKSSHVDLVLNQKIDYLKSTGLEKYEFVHNALPEIDFSEIDTSVRFFSHKFSSPIIVSSMTGGYDRAARINSSIAELCVERNIGMGVGSQRQALQNDDYVESFRIVRKISKDIFVMGNIGAAQVADGFALREVRKIIDMVAADALAVHLNALQELIQPEGDKNFRGVLNGIGRLVGAAKIPVIVKETGAGIGADAARRLIEVGVSAIDVSGAGGTSWAAIETLRRSDRRIGRKFWDWGIPTADALVQVNALRSRNKIMLISSGGIRDGMDVAKSIALGADLCAGAQPFLKALDRGGTKGLVREFDAWVEELKGAMLLTGSTNINQLKKAKIVKVDP
;
A
#
# COMPACT_ATOMS: atom_id res chain seq x y z
N MET A 1 13.01 -9.01 23.55
CA MET A 1 12.04 -8.54 22.52
C MET A 1 10.70 -8.37 23.20
N ASP A 2 10.07 -7.19 23.11
CA ASP A 2 8.76 -6.96 23.67
C ASP A 2 7.66 -7.71 22.90
N GLN A 3 6.43 -7.73 23.44
CA GLN A 3 5.31 -8.46 22.84
C GLN A 3 4.95 -7.95 21.43
N THR A 4 5.07 -6.63 21.20
CA THR A 4 4.78 -6.02 19.89
C THR A 4 5.85 -6.38 18.87
N ALA A 5 7.13 -6.40 19.23
CA ALA A 5 8.20 -6.81 18.33
C ALA A 5 8.11 -8.30 17.95
N LYS A 6 7.77 -9.17 18.93
CA LYS A 6 7.48 -10.60 18.66
C LYS A 6 6.33 -10.76 17.67
N ARG A 7 5.23 -10.01 17.86
CA ARG A 7 4.09 -10.00 16.95
C ARG A 7 4.48 -9.60 15.53
N LYS A 8 5.20 -8.48 15.37
CA LYS A 8 5.63 -7.98 14.06
C LYS A 8 6.56 -8.95 13.34
N SER A 9 7.49 -9.60 14.06
CA SER A 9 8.31 -10.67 13.50
C SER A 9 7.46 -11.85 13.03
N SER A 10 6.51 -12.31 13.86
CA SER A 10 5.58 -13.39 13.51
C SER A 10 4.74 -13.06 12.27
N HIS A 11 4.29 -11.82 12.10
CA HIS A 11 3.56 -11.40 10.90
C HIS A 11 4.37 -11.64 9.62
N VAL A 12 5.65 -11.22 9.62
CA VAL A 12 6.55 -11.43 8.47
C VAL A 12 6.79 -12.91 8.22
N ASP A 13 7.05 -13.69 9.26
CA ASP A 13 7.26 -15.14 9.15
C ASP A 13 6.02 -15.86 8.58
N LEU A 14 4.82 -15.46 8.98
CA LEU A 14 3.57 -16.01 8.44
C LEU A 14 3.38 -15.64 6.97
N VAL A 15 3.69 -14.39 6.57
CA VAL A 15 3.60 -13.94 5.16
C VAL A 15 4.56 -14.73 4.27
N LEU A 16 5.75 -15.05 4.76
CA LEU A 16 6.76 -15.78 4.00
C LEU A 16 6.44 -17.29 3.90
N ASN A 17 5.90 -17.89 4.96
CA ASN A 17 5.89 -19.36 5.12
C ASN A 17 4.50 -19.99 5.10
N GLN A 18 3.41 -19.22 5.10
CA GLN A 18 2.05 -19.76 5.19
C GLN A 18 1.18 -19.32 4.02
N LYS A 19 0.13 -20.10 3.75
CA LYS A 19 -0.95 -19.71 2.84
C LYS A 19 -1.93 -18.82 3.59
N ILE A 20 -1.79 -17.54 3.39
CA ILE A 20 -2.55 -16.49 4.10
C ILE A 20 -3.29 -15.57 3.14
N ASP A 21 -3.32 -15.91 1.86
CA ASP A 21 -4.04 -15.14 0.86
C ASP A 21 -5.56 -15.29 1.02
N TYR A 22 -6.29 -14.31 0.52
CA TYR A 22 -7.72 -14.42 0.32
C TYR A 22 -8.06 -15.61 -0.59
N LEU A 23 -9.24 -16.20 -0.42
CA LEU A 23 -9.79 -17.18 -1.35
C LEU A 23 -10.39 -16.48 -2.58
N LYS A 24 -11.00 -15.29 -2.37
CA LYS A 24 -11.44 -14.43 -3.45
C LYS A 24 -10.25 -13.74 -4.15
N SER A 25 -10.42 -13.45 -5.43
CA SER A 25 -9.46 -12.71 -6.23
C SER A 25 -9.55 -11.20 -6.01
N THR A 26 -8.62 -10.46 -6.62
CA THR A 26 -8.64 -8.99 -6.67
C THR A 26 -9.78 -8.43 -7.52
N GLY A 27 -10.38 -9.25 -8.39
CA GLY A 27 -11.34 -8.83 -9.40
C GLY A 27 -10.70 -8.17 -10.64
N LEU A 28 -9.37 -8.01 -10.70
CA LEU A 28 -8.67 -7.46 -11.88
C LEU A 28 -8.72 -8.40 -13.08
N GLU A 29 -8.87 -9.70 -12.86
CA GLU A 29 -9.09 -10.71 -13.92
C GLU A 29 -10.42 -10.52 -14.69
N LYS A 30 -11.37 -9.78 -14.11
CA LYS A 30 -12.63 -9.43 -14.76
C LYS A 30 -12.53 -8.26 -15.75
N TYR A 31 -11.32 -7.74 -15.93
CA TYR A 31 -11.06 -6.63 -16.83
C TYR A 31 -10.01 -7.01 -17.85
N GLU A 32 -10.28 -6.72 -19.13
CA GLU A 32 -9.36 -6.99 -20.23
C GLU A 32 -9.16 -5.74 -21.07
N PHE A 33 -7.92 -5.50 -21.50
CA PHE A 33 -7.62 -4.45 -22.47
C PHE A 33 -8.11 -4.85 -23.86
N VAL A 34 -8.63 -3.89 -24.59
CA VAL A 34 -8.87 -4.08 -26.02
C VAL A 34 -7.53 -4.02 -26.73
N HIS A 35 -7.16 -5.14 -27.38
CA HIS A 35 -5.89 -5.27 -28.08
C HIS A 35 -5.79 -4.27 -29.24
N ASN A 36 -4.67 -3.57 -29.32
CA ASN A 36 -4.31 -2.74 -30.46
C ASN A 36 -3.30 -3.50 -31.34
N ALA A 37 -3.76 -4.04 -32.46
CA ALA A 37 -2.93 -4.81 -33.39
C ALA A 37 -1.94 -3.94 -34.20
N LEU A 38 -2.11 -2.62 -34.20
CA LEU A 38 -1.27 -1.66 -34.91
C LEU A 38 -0.90 -0.48 -33.97
N PRO A 39 -0.02 -0.71 -32.98
CA PRO A 39 0.29 0.30 -31.97
C PRO A 39 1.08 1.49 -32.50
N GLU A 40 1.90 1.33 -33.54
CA GLU A 40 2.76 2.36 -34.17
C GLU A 40 3.61 3.16 -33.16
N ILE A 41 4.14 2.48 -32.13
CA ILE A 41 5.03 3.05 -31.10
C ILE A 41 6.25 2.17 -30.91
N ASP A 42 7.39 2.76 -30.54
CA ASP A 42 8.58 2.02 -30.18
C ASP A 42 8.55 1.66 -28.67
N PHE A 43 8.81 0.41 -28.34
CA PHE A 43 8.85 -0.06 -26.94
C PHE A 43 9.88 0.70 -26.09
N SER A 44 11.00 1.13 -26.70
CA SER A 44 12.05 1.89 -26.01
C SER A 44 11.62 3.32 -25.63
N GLU A 45 10.63 3.89 -26.34
CA GLU A 45 10.10 5.24 -26.12
C GLU A 45 8.99 5.29 -25.09
N ILE A 46 8.53 4.13 -24.58
CA ILE A 46 7.46 4.09 -23.57
C ILE A 46 7.95 4.67 -22.24
N ASP A 47 7.33 5.78 -21.82
CA ASP A 47 7.59 6.46 -20.56
C ASP A 47 6.59 6.01 -19.49
N THR A 48 7.09 5.27 -18.48
CA THR A 48 6.29 4.84 -17.32
C THR A 48 6.28 5.86 -16.19
N SER A 49 6.99 6.99 -16.32
CA SER A 49 7.14 7.96 -15.24
C SER A 49 5.80 8.60 -14.85
N VAL A 50 5.66 8.89 -13.56
CA VAL A 50 4.50 9.57 -13.01
C VAL A 50 4.90 10.64 -12.00
N ARG A 51 4.03 11.61 -11.80
CA ARG A 51 4.14 12.57 -10.70
C ARG A 51 3.12 12.24 -9.61
N PHE A 52 3.62 12.11 -8.38
CA PHE A 52 2.79 11.89 -7.20
C PHE A 52 3.18 12.94 -6.14
N PHE A 53 2.23 13.81 -5.80
CA PHE A 53 2.50 15.05 -5.07
C PHE A 53 3.65 15.83 -5.74
N SER A 54 4.70 16.16 -5.00
CA SER A 54 5.88 16.90 -5.52
C SER A 54 6.93 16.00 -6.17
N HIS A 55 6.84 14.67 -6.05
CA HIS A 55 7.86 13.73 -6.52
C HIS A 55 7.56 13.21 -7.92
N LYS A 56 8.62 13.01 -8.71
CA LYS A 56 8.57 12.31 -10.00
C LYS A 56 9.16 10.91 -9.81
N PHE A 57 8.36 9.87 -10.03
CA PHE A 57 8.80 8.48 -10.02
C PHE A 57 9.06 7.98 -11.44
N SER A 58 9.95 7.00 -11.58
CA SER A 58 10.24 6.33 -12.85
C SER A 58 9.09 5.44 -13.33
N SER A 59 8.23 4.98 -12.41
CA SER A 59 7.07 4.14 -12.71
C SER A 59 5.96 4.37 -11.67
N PRO A 60 4.70 3.99 -11.98
CA PRO A 60 3.59 4.15 -11.05
C PRO A 60 3.56 3.05 -9.97
N ILE A 61 4.73 2.54 -9.57
CA ILE A 61 4.85 1.44 -8.62
C ILE A 61 5.61 1.92 -7.38
N ILE A 62 5.08 1.66 -6.20
CA ILE A 62 5.75 1.90 -4.92
C ILE A 62 5.76 0.63 -4.07
N VAL A 63 6.71 0.54 -3.14
CA VAL A 63 6.70 -0.53 -2.15
C VAL A 63 5.81 -0.12 -0.98
N SER A 64 4.73 -0.87 -0.77
CA SER A 64 3.75 -0.57 0.28
C SER A 64 4.34 -0.69 1.68
N SER A 65 3.67 -0.05 2.65
CA SER A 65 4.04 -0.10 4.07
C SER A 65 3.98 -1.53 4.62
N MET A 66 5.10 -2.09 5.03
CA MET A 66 5.16 -3.48 5.51
C MET A 66 5.66 -3.60 6.94
N THR A 67 6.87 -3.13 7.24
CA THR A 67 7.57 -3.52 8.45
C THR A 67 8.30 -2.37 9.15
N GLY A 68 8.65 -2.61 10.40
CA GLY A 68 9.38 -1.71 11.29
C GLY A 68 9.14 -2.09 12.75
N GLY A 69 10.06 -1.75 13.65
CA GLY A 69 9.90 -1.93 15.08
C GLY A 69 10.26 -3.33 15.59
N TYR A 70 11.20 -4.01 14.95
CA TYR A 70 11.85 -5.23 15.45
C TYR A 70 13.20 -5.46 14.72
N ASP A 71 14.05 -6.36 15.19
CA ASP A 71 15.47 -6.43 14.78
C ASP A 71 15.69 -6.62 13.28
N ARG A 72 14.97 -7.57 12.63
CA ARG A 72 15.10 -7.82 11.19
C ARG A 72 14.53 -6.72 10.31
N ALA A 73 13.68 -5.85 10.86
CA ALA A 73 13.00 -4.81 10.09
C ALA A 73 13.97 -3.78 9.49
N ALA A 74 15.06 -3.46 10.18
CA ALA A 74 16.08 -2.54 9.67
C ALA A 74 16.67 -3.05 8.36
N ARG A 75 17.02 -4.34 8.28
CA ARG A 75 17.57 -4.95 7.07
C ARG A 75 16.56 -4.95 5.91
N ILE A 76 15.30 -5.28 6.19
CA ILE A 76 14.24 -5.27 5.17
C ILE A 76 14.05 -3.84 4.64
N ASN A 77 13.90 -2.86 5.52
CA ASN A 77 13.70 -1.46 5.14
C ASN A 77 14.92 -0.87 4.40
N SER A 78 16.16 -1.27 4.78
CA SER A 78 17.38 -0.88 4.07
C SER A 78 17.36 -1.38 2.62
N SER A 79 17.12 -2.68 2.41
CA SER A 79 17.08 -3.26 1.05
C SER A 79 15.98 -2.66 0.18
N ILE A 80 14.81 -2.35 0.77
CA ILE A 80 13.74 -1.66 0.04
C ILE A 80 14.16 -0.22 -0.31
N ALA A 81 14.81 0.50 0.61
CA ALA A 81 15.31 1.84 0.34
C ALA A 81 16.37 1.85 -0.76
N GLU A 82 17.26 0.86 -0.79
CA GLU A 82 18.25 0.67 -1.86
C GLU A 82 17.58 0.51 -3.24
N LEU A 83 16.54 -0.34 -3.34
CA LEU A 83 15.70 -0.44 -4.53
C LEU A 83 15.09 0.92 -4.92
N CYS A 84 14.52 1.64 -3.94
CA CYS A 84 13.87 2.91 -4.19
C CYS A 84 14.83 3.97 -4.74
N VAL A 85 16.08 3.98 -4.26
CA VAL A 85 17.15 4.85 -4.81
C VAL A 85 17.47 4.43 -6.24
N GLU A 86 17.75 3.15 -6.46
CA GLU A 86 18.20 2.62 -7.74
C GLU A 86 17.15 2.80 -8.84
N ARG A 87 15.88 2.68 -8.50
CA ARG A 87 14.77 2.75 -9.44
C ARG A 87 13.96 4.04 -9.37
N ASN A 88 14.35 5.01 -8.53
CA ASN A 88 13.66 6.29 -8.33
C ASN A 88 12.15 6.10 -8.11
N ILE A 89 11.79 5.35 -7.06
CA ILE A 89 10.42 5.09 -6.61
C ILE A 89 10.26 5.39 -5.12
N GLY A 90 9.03 5.31 -4.62
CA GLY A 90 8.73 5.52 -3.21
C GLY A 90 8.50 4.25 -2.41
N MET A 91 8.55 4.38 -1.08
CA MET A 91 8.18 3.33 -0.15
C MET A 91 7.38 3.84 1.04
N GLY A 92 6.66 2.94 1.69
CA GLY A 92 6.08 3.17 3.00
C GLY A 92 6.80 2.34 4.07
N VAL A 93 6.96 2.89 5.27
CA VAL A 93 7.41 2.12 6.44
C VAL A 93 6.22 1.48 7.15
N GLY A 94 6.45 0.43 7.93
CA GLY A 94 5.42 -0.16 8.79
C GLY A 94 5.00 0.79 9.91
N SER A 95 3.93 0.42 10.65
CA SER A 95 3.42 1.24 11.76
C SER A 95 4.52 1.64 12.75
N GLN A 96 4.67 2.95 12.97
CA GLN A 96 5.71 3.55 13.84
C GLN A 96 5.26 3.64 15.31
N ARG A 97 4.04 3.16 15.66
CA ARG A 97 3.50 3.20 17.02
C ARG A 97 4.50 2.75 18.07
N GLN A 98 5.19 1.64 17.83
CA GLN A 98 6.12 1.05 18.79
C GLN A 98 7.32 1.94 19.06
N ALA A 99 7.86 2.61 18.03
CA ALA A 99 8.97 3.53 18.17
C ALA A 99 8.59 4.86 18.87
N LEU A 100 7.30 5.12 19.09
CA LEU A 100 6.86 6.20 20.00
C LEU A 100 6.95 5.81 21.47
N GLN A 101 6.89 4.52 21.76
CA GLN A 101 6.89 3.96 23.12
C GLN A 101 8.26 3.49 23.57
N ASN A 102 9.11 3.06 22.62
CA ASN A 102 10.45 2.53 22.89
C ASN A 102 11.42 2.95 21.78
N ASP A 103 12.43 3.71 22.15
CA ASP A 103 13.44 4.25 21.22
C ASP A 103 14.35 3.16 20.62
N ASP A 104 14.46 1.97 21.21
CA ASP A 104 15.28 0.83 20.71
C ASP A 104 14.91 0.45 19.27
N TYR A 105 13.65 0.71 18.87
CA TYR A 105 13.15 0.33 17.54
C TYR A 105 13.16 1.46 16.51
N VAL A 106 13.53 2.69 16.91
CA VAL A 106 13.54 3.86 16.02
C VAL A 106 14.46 3.65 14.84
N GLU A 107 15.60 3.01 15.04
CA GLU A 107 16.59 2.77 14.00
C GLU A 107 16.05 1.92 12.84
N SER A 108 15.15 0.97 13.11
CA SER A 108 14.51 0.16 12.07
C SER A 108 13.68 0.96 11.06
N PHE A 109 13.33 2.19 11.40
CA PHE A 109 12.65 3.15 10.54
C PHE A 109 13.62 4.19 9.96
N ARG A 110 14.51 4.76 10.79
CA ARG A 110 15.49 5.78 10.38
C ARG A 110 16.48 5.29 9.34
N ILE A 111 16.74 3.99 9.29
CA ILE A 111 17.66 3.38 8.31
C ILE A 111 17.35 3.81 6.88
N VAL A 112 16.08 4.01 6.53
CA VAL A 112 15.65 4.46 5.21
C VAL A 112 16.31 5.80 4.83
N ARG A 113 16.35 6.75 5.78
CA ARG A 113 16.97 8.08 5.56
C ARG A 113 18.50 8.06 5.64
N LYS A 114 19.08 7.02 6.25
CA LYS A 114 20.55 6.80 6.18
C LYS A 114 20.96 6.29 4.80
N ILE A 115 20.09 5.53 4.10
CA ILE A 115 20.33 5.09 2.72
C ILE A 115 20.19 6.26 1.76
N SER A 116 19.10 7.05 1.88
CA SER A 116 18.91 8.23 1.04
C SER A 116 18.02 9.27 1.71
N LYS A 117 18.35 10.55 1.49
CA LYS A 117 17.52 11.69 1.91
C LYS A 117 16.42 12.03 0.88
N ASP A 118 16.57 11.55 -0.37
CA ASP A 118 15.81 12.05 -1.53
C ASP A 118 14.67 11.11 -1.95
N ILE A 119 14.64 9.85 -1.49
CA ILE A 119 13.54 8.93 -1.80
C ILE A 119 12.25 9.38 -1.10
N PHE A 120 11.11 9.17 -1.78
CA PHE A 120 9.81 9.40 -1.18
C PHE A 120 9.50 8.36 -0.10
N VAL A 121 9.20 8.81 1.12
CA VAL A 121 8.90 7.93 2.26
C VAL A 121 7.54 8.28 2.86
N MET A 122 6.66 7.29 2.94
CA MET A 122 5.43 7.40 3.72
C MET A 122 5.69 6.95 5.16
N GLY A 123 5.56 7.86 6.12
CA GLY A 123 5.37 7.51 7.54
C GLY A 123 4.04 6.77 7.74
N ASN A 124 3.86 6.07 8.88
CA ASN A 124 2.70 5.22 9.04
C ASN A 124 2.24 5.08 10.50
N ILE A 125 0.92 5.25 10.72
CA ILE A 125 0.27 5.07 12.01
C ILE A 125 -1.10 4.40 11.85
N GLY A 126 -1.56 3.70 12.87
CA GLY A 126 -2.88 3.06 12.86
C GLY A 126 -4.01 4.03 13.19
N ALA A 127 -5.19 3.75 12.65
CA ALA A 127 -6.40 4.55 12.87
C ALA A 127 -6.82 4.64 14.33
N ALA A 128 -6.72 3.55 15.09
CA ALA A 128 -7.04 3.54 16.52
C ALA A 128 -6.19 4.55 17.33
N GLN A 129 -4.93 4.81 16.90
CA GLN A 129 -4.04 5.76 17.53
C GLN A 129 -4.38 7.22 17.20
N VAL A 130 -5.03 7.50 16.08
CA VAL A 130 -5.44 8.88 15.71
C VAL A 130 -6.84 9.24 16.17
N ALA A 131 -7.58 8.30 16.77
CA ALA A 131 -8.84 8.57 17.45
C ALA A 131 -8.65 9.63 18.57
N ASP A 132 -9.68 9.93 19.32
CA ASP A 132 -9.63 10.98 20.32
C ASP A 132 -8.47 10.81 21.32
N GLY A 133 -7.65 11.86 21.48
CA GLY A 133 -6.53 11.92 22.42
C GLY A 133 -5.12 11.80 21.84
N PHE A 134 -4.96 11.57 20.54
CA PHE A 134 -3.63 11.55 19.93
C PHE A 134 -2.99 12.94 19.90
N ALA A 135 -1.83 13.10 20.55
CA ALA A 135 -1.19 14.39 20.69
C ALA A 135 -0.45 14.81 19.40
N LEU A 136 -0.58 16.08 18.98
CA LEU A 136 0.12 16.61 17.80
C LEU A 136 1.65 16.45 17.86
N ARG A 137 2.25 16.42 19.06
CA ARG A 137 3.69 16.16 19.22
C ARG A 137 4.08 14.77 18.76
N GLU A 138 3.18 13.78 18.90
CA GLU A 138 3.43 12.39 18.46
C GLU A 138 3.36 12.29 16.94
N VAL A 139 2.46 13.04 16.30
CA VAL A 139 2.42 13.20 14.84
C VAL A 139 3.77 13.71 14.33
N ARG A 140 4.30 14.77 14.95
CA ARG A 140 5.62 15.32 14.59
C ARG A 140 6.73 14.29 14.76
N LYS A 141 6.77 13.57 15.90
CA LYS A 141 7.75 12.50 16.12
C LYS A 141 7.72 11.43 15.01
N ILE A 142 6.53 11.02 14.55
CA ILE A 142 6.37 10.05 13.46
C ILE A 142 6.92 10.61 12.16
N ILE A 143 6.55 11.84 11.81
CA ILE A 143 7.01 12.52 10.60
C ILE A 143 8.53 12.69 10.63
N ASP A 144 9.05 13.24 11.73
CA ASP A 144 10.49 13.55 11.87
C ASP A 144 11.35 12.28 11.92
N MET A 145 10.83 11.19 12.47
CA MET A 145 11.55 9.91 12.60
C MET A 145 12.09 9.40 11.26
N VAL A 146 11.33 9.58 10.19
CA VAL A 146 11.72 9.16 8.83
C VAL A 146 11.77 10.34 7.86
N ALA A 147 11.71 11.59 8.36
CA ALA A 147 11.55 12.79 7.54
C ALA A 147 10.50 12.54 6.43
N ALA A 148 9.28 12.16 6.83
CA ALA A 148 8.25 11.64 5.94
C ALA A 148 7.78 12.69 4.93
N ASP A 149 7.64 12.30 3.67
CA ASP A 149 7.07 13.12 2.58
C ASP A 149 5.54 13.07 2.56
N ALA A 150 4.96 12.01 3.12
CA ALA A 150 3.54 11.84 3.37
C ALA A 150 3.31 11.01 4.62
N LEU A 151 2.14 11.13 5.25
CA LEU A 151 1.77 10.32 6.40
C LEU A 151 0.59 9.40 6.06
N ALA A 152 0.81 8.09 6.13
CA ALA A 152 -0.23 7.10 5.96
C ALA A 152 -0.93 6.80 7.30
N VAL A 153 -2.26 6.86 7.30
CA VAL A 153 -3.12 6.35 8.37
C VAL A 153 -3.74 5.05 7.88
N HIS A 154 -3.39 3.92 8.51
CA HIS A 154 -3.99 2.65 8.11
C HIS A 154 -5.25 2.33 8.91
N LEU A 155 -6.32 2.01 8.17
CA LEU A 155 -7.56 1.46 8.71
C LEU A 155 -7.40 -0.06 8.77
N ASN A 156 -7.64 -0.66 9.93
CA ASN A 156 -7.40 -2.08 10.15
C ASN A 156 -8.44 -2.74 11.07
N ALA A 157 -9.69 -2.30 10.97
CA ALA A 157 -10.76 -2.77 11.84
C ALA A 157 -10.94 -4.28 11.81
N LEU A 158 -10.81 -4.91 10.63
CA LEU A 158 -10.90 -6.36 10.48
C LEU A 158 -9.72 -7.06 11.20
N GLN A 159 -8.52 -6.57 11.01
CA GLN A 159 -7.34 -7.11 11.69
C GLN A 159 -7.49 -7.01 13.21
N GLU A 160 -7.84 -5.83 13.74
CA GLU A 160 -8.00 -5.58 15.16
C GLU A 160 -9.15 -6.41 15.77
N LEU A 161 -10.22 -6.67 15.02
CA LEU A 161 -11.30 -7.57 15.44
C LEU A 161 -10.79 -8.98 15.72
N ILE A 162 -9.92 -9.49 14.85
CA ILE A 162 -9.41 -10.87 14.96
C ILE A 162 -8.19 -10.96 15.85
N GLN A 163 -7.34 -9.94 15.89
CA GLN A 163 -6.13 -9.90 16.70
C GLN A 163 -6.46 -10.13 18.19
N PRO A 164 -5.79 -11.07 18.89
CA PRO A 164 -6.08 -11.34 20.31
C PRO A 164 -6.02 -10.10 21.21
N GLU A 165 -5.00 -9.27 20.99
CA GLU A 165 -4.71 -8.01 21.70
C GLU A 165 -5.23 -6.76 20.94
N GLY A 166 -6.19 -6.95 20.02
CA GLY A 166 -6.67 -5.89 19.13
C GLY A 166 -7.58 -4.87 19.82
N ASP A 167 -7.46 -3.62 19.41
CA ASP A 167 -8.33 -2.55 19.83
C ASP A 167 -9.61 -2.57 18.98
N LYS A 168 -10.78 -2.65 19.67
CA LYS A 168 -12.08 -2.73 19.01
C LYS A 168 -12.87 -1.42 19.10
N ASN A 169 -12.28 -0.37 19.65
CA ASN A 169 -12.89 0.94 19.71
C ASN A 169 -12.40 1.84 18.57
N PHE A 170 -13.24 2.05 17.57
CA PHE A 170 -12.97 2.92 16.42
C PHE A 170 -13.75 4.24 16.46
N ARG A 171 -14.34 4.60 17.62
CA ARG A 171 -15.01 5.88 17.78
C ARG A 171 -14.02 7.02 17.65
N GLY A 172 -14.42 8.09 16.97
CA GLY A 172 -13.59 9.30 16.82
C GLY A 172 -12.49 9.20 15.76
N VAL A 173 -12.27 8.04 15.09
CA VAL A 173 -11.22 7.86 14.08
C VAL A 173 -11.33 8.90 12.95
N LEU A 174 -12.52 9.13 12.40
CA LEU A 174 -12.72 10.10 11.32
C LEU A 174 -12.37 11.53 11.78
N ASN A 175 -12.84 11.92 12.95
CA ASN A 175 -12.51 13.22 13.54
C ASN A 175 -11.00 13.34 13.80
N GLY A 176 -10.38 12.27 14.29
CA GLY A 176 -8.93 12.21 14.50
C GLY A 176 -8.15 12.38 13.19
N ILE A 177 -8.58 11.74 12.10
CA ILE A 177 -8.00 11.93 10.77
C ILE A 177 -8.15 13.39 10.32
N GLY A 178 -9.32 14.00 10.48
CA GLY A 178 -9.54 15.42 10.15
C GLY A 178 -8.60 16.36 10.90
N ARG A 179 -8.40 16.15 12.23
CA ARG A 179 -7.43 16.91 13.02
C ARG A 179 -5.99 16.69 12.52
N LEU A 180 -5.65 15.45 12.17
CA LEU A 180 -4.35 15.10 11.63
C LEU A 180 -4.07 15.81 10.29
N VAL A 181 -5.04 15.83 9.38
CA VAL A 181 -4.95 16.54 8.10
C VAL A 181 -4.63 18.01 8.31
N GLY A 182 -5.31 18.67 9.26
CA GLY A 182 -5.05 20.08 9.58
C GLY A 182 -3.67 20.35 10.20
N ALA A 183 -3.06 19.35 10.83
CA ALA A 183 -1.84 19.50 11.62
C ALA A 183 -0.55 19.01 10.93
N ALA A 184 -0.64 18.05 10.01
CA ALA A 184 0.51 17.31 9.52
C ALA A 184 1.48 18.12 8.64
N LYS A 185 1.02 19.20 7.99
CA LYS A 185 1.78 20.03 7.02
C LYS A 185 2.36 19.26 5.83
N ILE A 186 2.13 17.97 5.74
CA ILE A 186 2.46 17.07 4.63
C ILE A 186 1.20 16.31 4.20
N PRO A 187 1.15 15.77 2.99
CA PRO A 187 0.00 14.99 2.54
C PRO A 187 -0.37 13.85 3.49
N VAL A 188 -1.65 13.72 3.81
CA VAL A 188 -2.19 12.59 4.58
C VAL A 188 -2.85 11.62 3.63
N ILE A 189 -2.41 10.37 3.69
CA ILE A 189 -2.92 9.25 2.91
C ILE A 189 -3.69 8.34 3.85
N VAL A 190 -4.92 7.98 3.52
CA VAL A 190 -5.63 6.94 4.27
C VAL A 190 -5.61 5.66 3.46
N LYS A 191 -5.20 4.57 4.10
CA LYS A 191 -5.13 3.24 3.49
C LYS A 191 -5.85 2.19 4.33
N GLU A 192 -6.35 1.17 3.69
CA GLU A 192 -6.76 -0.05 4.39
C GLU A 192 -5.59 -1.05 4.43
N THR A 193 -5.77 -2.19 5.03
CA THR A 193 -4.73 -3.22 5.19
C THR A 193 -4.99 -4.50 4.39
N GLY A 194 -6.03 -4.52 3.55
CA GLY A 194 -6.35 -5.65 2.69
C GLY A 194 -7.84 -6.00 2.63
N ALA A 195 -8.73 -5.25 3.34
CA ALA A 195 -10.18 -5.46 3.27
C ALA A 195 -10.91 -4.41 2.42
N GLY A 196 -10.22 -3.37 1.95
CA GLY A 196 -10.72 -2.42 0.97
C GLY A 196 -11.47 -1.23 1.55
N ILE A 197 -11.32 -0.07 0.88
CA ILE A 197 -12.08 1.15 1.16
C ILE A 197 -13.17 1.29 0.08
N GLY A 198 -14.44 1.20 0.48
CA GLY A 198 -15.58 1.42 -0.42
C GLY A 198 -15.98 2.90 -0.51
N ALA A 199 -16.93 3.21 -1.41
CA ALA A 199 -17.34 4.58 -1.73
C ALA A 199 -17.78 5.41 -0.52
N ASP A 200 -18.53 4.84 0.43
CA ASP A 200 -19.06 5.60 1.58
C ASP A 200 -17.95 6.02 2.54
N ALA A 201 -17.02 5.11 2.85
CA ALA A 201 -15.85 5.43 3.65
C ALA A 201 -14.96 6.47 2.93
N ALA A 202 -14.72 6.27 1.63
CA ALA A 202 -13.94 7.19 0.80
C ALA A 202 -14.54 8.61 0.78
N ARG A 203 -15.86 8.75 0.62
CA ARG A 203 -16.55 10.07 0.65
C ARG A 203 -16.28 10.79 1.95
N ARG A 204 -16.46 10.14 3.09
CA ARG A 204 -16.22 10.71 4.42
C ARG A 204 -14.74 11.10 4.64
N LEU A 205 -13.81 10.31 4.10
CA LEU A 205 -12.37 10.62 4.14
C LEU A 205 -12.03 11.85 3.29
N ILE A 206 -12.63 11.96 2.10
CA ILE A 206 -12.48 13.13 1.22
C ILE A 206 -13.01 14.40 1.91
N GLU A 207 -14.17 14.32 2.57
CA GLU A 207 -14.79 15.44 3.28
C GLU A 207 -13.90 15.98 4.41
N VAL A 208 -13.11 15.16 5.07
CA VAL A 208 -12.15 15.61 6.10
C VAL A 208 -10.78 16.02 5.51
N GLY A 209 -10.63 16.04 4.19
CA GLY A 209 -9.50 16.65 3.48
C GLY A 209 -8.27 15.75 3.30
N VAL A 210 -8.41 14.42 3.27
CA VAL A 210 -7.27 13.54 2.97
C VAL A 210 -6.73 13.80 1.56
N SER A 211 -5.42 13.68 1.37
CA SER A 211 -4.76 13.97 0.09
C SER A 211 -4.78 12.79 -0.87
N ALA A 212 -4.83 11.57 -0.35
CA ALA A 212 -4.91 10.35 -1.14
C ALA A 212 -5.63 9.23 -0.39
N ILE A 213 -6.21 8.31 -1.15
CA ILE A 213 -6.77 7.06 -0.66
C ILE A 213 -6.01 5.90 -1.32
N ASP A 214 -5.50 4.98 -0.50
CA ASP A 214 -5.00 3.67 -0.93
C ASP A 214 -6.08 2.64 -0.60
N VAL A 215 -6.73 2.10 -1.62
CA VAL A 215 -7.89 1.24 -1.43
C VAL A 215 -7.57 -0.04 -0.69
N SER A 216 -6.38 -0.59 -0.86
CA SER A 216 -5.89 -1.81 -0.20
C SER A 216 -6.96 -2.89 -0.11
N GLY A 217 -7.42 -3.35 -1.28
CA GLY A 217 -8.58 -4.23 -1.41
C GLY A 217 -8.28 -5.70 -1.09
N ALA A 218 -9.34 -6.51 -1.09
CA ALA A 218 -9.26 -7.96 -0.92
C ALA A 218 -8.77 -8.65 -2.20
N GLY A 219 -8.11 -9.79 -2.06
CA GLY A 219 -7.55 -10.60 -3.14
C GLY A 219 -6.05 -10.85 -3.04
N GLY A 220 -5.38 -10.22 -2.06
CA GLY A 220 -3.98 -10.50 -1.71
C GLY A 220 -3.85 -11.15 -0.34
N THR A 221 -2.97 -10.63 0.50
CA THR A 221 -2.79 -11.10 1.88
C THR A 221 -4.02 -10.79 2.73
N SER A 222 -4.58 -11.80 3.39
CA SER A 222 -5.65 -11.65 4.37
C SER A 222 -5.06 -11.44 5.76
N TRP A 223 -5.22 -10.24 6.33
CA TRP A 223 -4.83 -9.99 7.71
C TRP A 223 -5.69 -10.76 8.71
N ALA A 224 -6.96 -11.05 8.35
CA ALA A 224 -7.80 -11.96 9.14
C ALA A 224 -7.19 -13.36 9.19
N ALA A 225 -6.60 -13.85 8.08
CA ALA A 225 -5.88 -15.12 8.04
C ALA A 225 -4.65 -15.11 8.97
N ILE A 226 -3.81 -14.06 8.87
CA ILE A 226 -2.61 -13.89 9.70
C ILE A 226 -2.98 -13.95 11.18
N GLU A 227 -3.95 -13.13 11.62
CA GLU A 227 -4.35 -13.09 13.03
C GLU A 227 -5.09 -14.36 13.47
N THR A 228 -5.78 -15.06 12.55
CA THR A 228 -6.37 -16.37 12.81
C THR A 228 -5.31 -17.42 13.14
N LEU A 229 -4.19 -17.42 12.42
CA LEU A 229 -3.10 -18.38 12.67
C LEU A 229 -2.38 -18.09 14.00
N ARG A 230 -2.46 -16.87 14.52
CA ARG A 230 -1.91 -16.47 15.82
C ARG A 230 -2.82 -16.82 17.02
N ARG A 231 -4.10 -17.14 16.77
CA ARG A 231 -5.06 -17.47 17.83
C ARG A 231 -5.08 -18.95 18.13
N SER A 232 -5.35 -19.30 19.41
CA SER A 232 -5.73 -20.64 19.83
C SER A 232 -7.13 -21.01 19.33
N ASP A 233 -8.11 -20.12 19.53
CA ASP A 233 -9.45 -20.26 18.94
C ASP A 233 -9.51 -19.56 17.58
N ARG A 234 -9.62 -20.36 16.53
CA ARG A 234 -9.64 -19.90 15.14
C ARG A 234 -11.06 -19.69 14.58
N ARG A 235 -12.11 -19.90 15.36
CA ARG A 235 -13.49 -19.90 14.88
C ARG A 235 -13.89 -18.57 14.25
N ILE A 236 -13.71 -17.47 14.96
CA ILE A 236 -14.08 -16.14 14.46
C ILE A 236 -13.23 -15.77 13.24
N GLY A 237 -11.93 -15.99 13.29
CA GLY A 237 -11.03 -15.63 12.21
C GLY A 237 -11.36 -16.35 10.89
N ARG A 238 -11.72 -17.65 10.96
CA ARG A 238 -12.16 -18.40 9.77
C ARG A 238 -13.43 -17.84 9.13
N LYS A 239 -14.34 -17.24 9.90
CA LYS A 239 -15.57 -16.61 9.40
C LYS A 239 -15.29 -15.32 8.62
N PHE A 240 -14.23 -14.61 9.00
CA PHE A 240 -13.84 -13.34 8.40
C PHE A 240 -12.60 -13.45 7.51
N TRP A 241 -12.08 -14.66 7.27
CA TRP A 241 -10.89 -14.89 6.47
C TRP A 241 -10.95 -14.18 5.12
N ASP A 242 -12.10 -14.26 4.49
CA ASP A 242 -12.38 -13.78 3.14
C ASP A 242 -13.26 -12.51 3.12
N TRP A 243 -13.32 -11.79 4.25
CA TRP A 243 -14.09 -10.56 4.38
C TRP A 243 -13.37 -9.38 3.72
N GLY A 244 -14.03 -8.69 2.81
CA GLY A 244 -13.50 -7.46 2.19
C GLY A 244 -14.08 -7.20 0.80
N ILE A 245 -13.78 -6.02 0.29
CA ILE A 245 -14.13 -5.54 -1.05
C ILE A 245 -12.96 -5.87 -1.98
N PRO A 246 -13.16 -6.60 -3.09
CA PRO A 246 -12.10 -6.84 -4.07
C PRO A 246 -11.43 -5.54 -4.53
N THR A 247 -10.13 -5.60 -4.81
CA THR A 247 -9.33 -4.42 -5.16
C THR A 247 -9.89 -3.66 -6.35
N ALA A 248 -10.27 -4.36 -7.42
CA ALA A 248 -10.85 -3.73 -8.61
C ALA A 248 -12.17 -3.02 -8.29
N ASP A 249 -13.05 -3.64 -7.49
CA ASP A 249 -14.34 -3.06 -7.11
C ASP A 249 -14.15 -1.83 -6.21
N ALA A 250 -13.24 -1.90 -5.23
CA ALA A 250 -12.90 -0.76 -4.38
C ALA A 250 -12.34 0.41 -5.21
N LEU A 251 -11.42 0.10 -6.14
CA LEU A 251 -10.79 1.09 -7.02
C LEU A 251 -11.83 1.81 -7.88
N VAL A 252 -12.72 1.08 -8.55
CA VAL A 252 -13.78 1.64 -9.39
C VAL A 252 -14.73 2.51 -8.57
N GLN A 253 -15.14 2.05 -7.38
CA GLN A 253 -16.01 2.81 -6.48
C GLN A 253 -15.40 4.15 -6.06
N VAL A 254 -14.12 4.14 -5.67
CA VAL A 254 -13.43 5.38 -5.22
C VAL A 254 -13.13 6.29 -6.39
N ASN A 255 -12.71 5.73 -7.55
CA ASN A 255 -12.46 6.53 -8.76
C ASN A 255 -13.70 7.31 -9.22
N ALA A 256 -14.89 6.75 -9.07
CA ALA A 256 -16.17 7.44 -9.42
C ALA A 256 -16.39 8.73 -8.59
N LEU A 257 -15.78 8.87 -7.42
CA LEU A 257 -15.88 10.07 -6.59
C LEU A 257 -14.93 11.20 -7.05
N ARG A 258 -13.93 10.90 -7.91
CA ARG A 258 -12.88 11.86 -8.30
C ARG A 258 -13.37 12.95 -9.24
N SER A 259 -14.45 12.74 -10.00
CA SER A 259 -15.02 13.75 -10.90
C SER A 259 -15.32 15.09 -10.20
N ARG A 260 -15.52 15.08 -8.88
CA ARG A 260 -15.84 16.25 -8.05
C ARG A 260 -14.74 16.62 -7.05
N ASN A 261 -13.69 15.80 -6.93
CA ASN A 261 -12.68 15.92 -5.88
C ASN A 261 -11.27 15.70 -6.41
N LYS A 262 -10.33 16.58 -6.05
CA LYS A 262 -8.91 16.44 -6.39
C LYS A 262 -8.23 15.53 -5.35
N ILE A 263 -8.43 14.22 -5.47
CA ILE A 263 -7.78 13.25 -4.60
C ILE A 263 -6.90 12.31 -5.44
N MET A 264 -5.74 11.93 -4.91
CA MET A 264 -4.90 10.89 -5.51
C MET A 264 -5.40 9.50 -5.09
N LEU A 265 -5.27 8.53 -5.98
CA LEU A 265 -5.78 7.17 -5.77
C LEU A 265 -4.66 6.14 -5.94
N ILE A 266 -4.45 5.34 -4.91
CA ILE A 266 -3.48 4.25 -4.91
C ILE A 266 -4.25 2.93 -4.96
N SER A 267 -3.85 2.05 -5.87
CA SER A 267 -4.31 0.67 -5.93
C SER A 267 -3.34 -0.24 -5.21
N SER A 268 -3.79 -0.89 -4.16
CA SER A 268 -3.05 -1.97 -3.50
C SER A 268 -4.00 -3.06 -2.99
N GLY A 269 -3.43 -4.15 -2.50
CA GLY A 269 -4.18 -5.33 -2.10
C GLY A 269 -4.23 -6.36 -3.24
N GLY A 270 -3.27 -7.28 -3.23
CA GLY A 270 -3.19 -8.37 -4.22
C GLY A 270 -2.62 -7.99 -5.57
N ILE A 271 -1.99 -6.83 -5.74
CA ILE A 271 -1.20 -6.49 -6.92
C ILE A 271 0.04 -7.40 -6.94
N ARG A 272 0.24 -8.14 -8.04
CA ARG A 272 1.25 -9.20 -8.12
C ARG A 272 2.22 -9.07 -9.29
N ASP A 273 1.86 -8.28 -10.30
CA ASP A 273 2.62 -8.13 -11.54
C ASP A 273 2.34 -6.80 -12.24
N GLY A 274 3.03 -6.54 -13.34
CA GLY A 274 2.86 -5.34 -14.15
C GLY A 274 1.54 -5.27 -14.91
N MET A 275 0.89 -6.42 -15.17
CA MET A 275 -0.45 -6.43 -15.77
C MET A 275 -1.50 -5.95 -14.78
N ASP A 276 -1.42 -6.36 -13.51
CA ASP A 276 -2.27 -5.83 -12.44
C ASP A 276 -2.08 -4.31 -12.27
N VAL A 277 -0.82 -3.84 -12.37
CA VAL A 277 -0.50 -2.41 -12.39
C VAL A 277 -1.18 -1.72 -13.57
N ALA A 278 -1.02 -2.23 -14.78
CA ALA A 278 -1.61 -1.63 -15.99
C ALA A 278 -3.15 -1.52 -15.88
N LYS A 279 -3.81 -2.61 -15.46
CA LYS A 279 -5.27 -2.64 -15.27
C LYS A 279 -5.70 -1.66 -14.18
N SER A 280 -4.99 -1.60 -13.06
CA SER A 280 -5.27 -0.63 -11.98
C SER A 280 -5.16 0.82 -12.46
N ILE A 281 -4.16 1.16 -13.26
CA ILE A 281 -3.98 2.49 -13.85
C ILE A 281 -5.16 2.81 -14.80
N ALA A 282 -5.55 1.89 -15.68
CA ALA A 282 -6.68 2.07 -16.57
C ALA A 282 -8.02 2.21 -15.82
N LEU A 283 -8.16 1.57 -14.65
CA LEU A 283 -9.31 1.71 -13.76
C LEU A 283 -9.27 2.98 -12.90
N GLY A 284 -8.23 3.80 -13.03
CA GLY A 284 -8.15 5.15 -12.45
C GLY A 284 -7.12 5.34 -11.34
N ALA A 285 -6.28 4.36 -11.02
CA ALA A 285 -5.21 4.58 -10.05
C ALA A 285 -4.16 5.60 -10.57
N ASP A 286 -3.56 6.34 -9.65
CA ASP A 286 -2.40 7.19 -9.92
C ASP A 286 -1.10 6.44 -9.62
N LEU A 287 -1.13 5.58 -8.59
CA LEU A 287 -0.05 4.67 -8.22
C LEU A 287 -0.61 3.28 -7.91
N CYS A 288 0.27 2.29 -7.99
CA CYS A 288 0.05 0.95 -7.46
C CYS A 288 1.07 0.63 -6.38
N ALA A 289 0.67 -0.14 -5.36
CA ALA A 289 1.57 -0.51 -4.29
C ALA A 289 1.58 -2.03 -4.08
N GLY A 290 2.79 -2.60 -4.10
CA GLY A 290 3.05 -4.00 -3.81
C GLY A 290 3.68 -4.20 -2.43
N ALA A 291 3.36 -5.30 -1.76
CA ALA A 291 3.97 -5.68 -0.48
C ALA A 291 4.54 -7.10 -0.52
N GLN A 292 3.68 -8.11 -0.46
CA GLN A 292 4.07 -9.51 -0.34
C GLN A 292 5.00 -10.00 -1.47
N PRO A 293 4.78 -9.69 -2.77
CA PRO A 293 5.69 -10.12 -3.83
C PRO A 293 7.11 -9.61 -3.61
N PHE A 294 7.27 -8.33 -3.28
CA PHE A 294 8.58 -7.73 -3.01
C PHE A 294 9.24 -8.30 -1.76
N LEU A 295 8.48 -8.56 -0.69
CA LEU A 295 9.01 -9.20 0.51
C LEU A 295 9.50 -10.63 0.21
N LYS A 296 8.73 -11.41 -0.55
CA LYS A 296 9.10 -12.77 -0.97
C LYS A 296 10.32 -12.77 -1.92
N ALA A 297 10.40 -11.80 -2.83
CA ALA A 297 11.55 -11.64 -3.73
C ALA A 297 12.82 -11.29 -2.95
N LEU A 298 12.71 -10.39 -1.95
CA LEU A 298 13.81 -10.07 -1.04
C LEU A 298 14.26 -11.27 -0.23
N ASP A 299 13.33 -12.05 0.33
CA ASP A 299 13.64 -13.24 1.13
C ASP A 299 14.37 -14.32 0.30
N ARG A 300 13.94 -14.56 -0.94
CA ARG A 300 14.51 -15.59 -1.84
C ARG A 300 15.84 -15.20 -2.46
N GLY A 301 16.01 -13.94 -2.81
CA GLY A 301 17.13 -13.50 -3.66
C GLY A 301 17.85 -12.24 -3.19
N GLY A 302 17.61 -11.79 -1.95
CA GLY A 302 18.18 -10.55 -1.41
C GLY A 302 17.79 -9.33 -2.24
N THR A 303 18.55 -8.23 -2.12
CA THR A 303 18.32 -6.99 -2.89
C THR A 303 18.29 -7.26 -4.40
N LYS A 304 19.14 -8.15 -4.92
CA LYS A 304 19.11 -8.51 -6.35
C LYS A 304 17.80 -9.20 -6.77
N GLY A 305 17.22 -10.03 -5.91
CA GLY A 305 15.92 -10.64 -6.14
C GLY A 305 14.81 -9.61 -6.18
N LEU A 306 14.86 -8.66 -5.25
CA LEU A 306 13.92 -7.55 -5.16
C LEU A 306 13.96 -6.65 -6.40
N VAL A 307 15.16 -6.31 -6.88
CA VAL A 307 15.36 -5.52 -8.11
C VAL A 307 14.80 -6.25 -9.33
N ARG A 308 15.11 -7.54 -9.50
CA ARG A 308 14.57 -8.34 -10.62
C ARG A 308 13.04 -8.41 -10.63
N GLU A 309 12.43 -8.56 -9.47
CA GLU A 309 10.96 -8.57 -9.35
C GLU A 309 10.36 -7.25 -9.78
N PHE A 310 10.93 -6.15 -9.33
CA PHE A 310 10.48 -4.81 -9.72
C PHE A 310 10.66 -4.57 -11.23
N ASP A 311 11.79 -4.93 -11.80
CA ASP A 311 12.08 -4.75 -13.23
C ASP A 311 11.12 -5.57 -14.09
N ALA A 312 10.77 -6.80 -13.67
CA ALA A 312 9.77 -7.62 -14.34
C ALA A 312 8.40 -6.94 -14.37
N TRP A 313 7.95 -6.35 -13.25
CA TRP A 313 6.69 -5.60 -13.22
C TRP A 313 6.70 -4.41 -14.18
N VAL A 314 7.83 -3.69 -14.26
CA VAL A 314 7.95 -2.55 -15.20
C VAL A 314 7.92 -3.03 -16.65
N GLU A 315 8.58 -4.13 -16.98
CA GLU A 315 8.59 -4.71 -18.32
C GLU A 315 7.18 -5.16 -18.73
N GLU A 316 6.46 -5.86 -17.86
CA GLU A 316 5.07 -6.28 -18.07
C GLU A 316 4.12 -5.08 -18.26
N LEU A 317 4.28 -4.02 -17.44
CA LEU A 317 3.54 -2.76 -17.60
C LEU A 317 3.81 -2.15 -18.98
N LYS A 318 5.08 -2.06 -19.40
CA LYS A 318 5.43 -1.55 -20.74
C LYS A 318 4.87 -2.45 -21.86
N GLY A 319 4.82 -3.76 -21.65
CA GLY A 319 4.16 -4.70 -22.56
C GLY A 319 2.67 -4.38 -22.76
N ALA A 320 1.95 -4.16 -21.66
CA ALA A 320 0.54 -3.74 -21.72
C ALA A 320 0.37 -2.37 -22.41
N MET A 321 1.28 -1.43 -22.13
CA MET A 321 1.29 -0.11 -22.78
C MET A 321 1.53 -0.23 -24.30
N LEU A 322 2.47 -1.04 -24.74
CA LEU A 322 2.69 -1.32 -26.16
C LEU A 322 1.43 -1.86 -26.82
N LEU A 323 0.82 -2.90 -26.23
CA LEU A 323 -0.35 -3.57 -26.80
C LEU A 323 -1.65 -2.77 -26.72
N THR A 324 -1.63 -1.63 -26.04
CA THR A 324 -2.73 -0.64 -26.01
C THR A 324 -2.41 0.62 -26.80
N GLY A 325 -1.23 0.74 -27.39
CA GLY A 325 -0.77 1.95 -28.09
C GLY A 325 -0.52 3.14 -27.18
N SER A 326 -0.12 2.88 -25.92
CA SER A 326 0.08 3.92 -24.89
C SER A 326 1.56 4.22 -24.72
N THR A 327 2.03 5.42 -25.12
CA THR A 327 3.42 5.84 -24.95
C THR A 327 3.74 6.36 -23.55
N ASN A 328 2.71 6.67 -22.74
CA ASN A 328 2.87 7.15 -21.37
C ASN A 328 1.67 6.77 -20.49
N ILE A 329 1.83 6.94 -19.18
CA ILE A 329 0.80 6.57 -18.19
C ILE A 329 -0.51 7.33 -18.38
N ASN A 330 -0.48 8.59 -18.85
CA ASN A 330 -1.73 9.35 -19.10
C ASN A 330 -2.53 8.78 -20.28
N GLN A 331 -1.88 8.18 -21.26
CA GLN A 331 -2.55 7.46 -22.34
C GLN A 331 -3.09 6.11 -21.85
N LEU A 332 -2.32 5.36 -21.06
CA LEU A 332 -2.77 4.11 -20.45
C LEU A 332 -4.03 4.30 -19.59
N LYS A 333 -4.14 5.41 -18.84
CA LYS A 333 -5.37 5.77 -18.10
C LYS A 333 -6.61 5.92 -18.98
N LYS A 334 -6.42 6.16 -20.28
CA LYS A 334 -7.49 6.31 -21.28
C LYS A 334 -7.64 5.09 -22.17
N ALA A 335 -6.76 4.09 -22.01
CA ALA A 335 -6.82 2.86 -22.77
C ALA A 335 -8.16 2.16 -22.55
N LYS A 336 -8.71 1.60 -23.63
CA LYS A 336 -9.99 0.92 -23.55
C LYS A 336 -9.82 -0.40 -22.79
N ILE A 337 -10.49 -0.47 -21.65
CA ILE A 337 -10.58 -1.68 -20.83
C ILE A 337 -12.07 -2.05 -20.69
N VAL A 338 -12.37 -3.33 -20.82
CA VAL A 338 -13.74 -3.86 -20.76
C VAL A 338 -13.86 -4.83 -19.60
N LYS A 339 -15.02 -4.83 -18.96
CA LYS A 339 -15.36 -5.84 -17.97
C LYS A 339 -15.84 -7.08 -18.71
N VAL A 340 -15.25 -8.22 -18.40
CA VAL A 340 -15.63 -9.52 -18.91
C VAL A 340 -16.25 -10.35 -17.78
N ASP A 341 -17.23 -11.15 -18.11
CA ASP A 341 -17.75 -12.15 -17.19
C ASP A 341 -16.78 -13.36 -17.20
N PRO A 342 -16.28 -13.80 -16.04
CA PRO A 342 -15.35 -14.91 -15.95
C PRO A 342 -15.99 -16.27 -16.29
#